data_06dae00a6fa0f2cba92d14e5baf42cc3
#
_entry.id   06dae00a6fa0f2cba92d14e5baf42cc3
#
_cell.length_a   1.000
_cell.length_b   1.000
_cell.length_c   1.000
_cell.angle_alpha   90.00
_cell.angle_beta   90.00
_cell.angle_gamma   90.00
#
_symmetry.space_group_name_H-M   'P 1'
#
loop_
_entity.id
_entity.type
_entity.pdbx_description
1 polymer ?
#
loop_
_entity_poly.entity_id
_entity_poly.type
_entity_poly.pdbx_seq_one_letter_code
_entity_poly.pdbx_strand_id
1 'polypeptide(L)'
;ILLSIYLLLSSFVLFAQGLFENDPIWRDEFNRDNVPSSMYWSYIVGMRGQESEYYTNSSNNVCVNNGKLIIRTLDEKKDKALCTSGRIHTLGKVSFLYGRLEIKAKCPTGKGVWPAFWMLPAEEGLPFGEIDIMEYIDCWSSKEYQINVHVTDKKNGNRIKKMNPQLVKADVSKFHIYTLEWYKDC
;
A
#
# COMPACT_ATOMS: atom_id res chain seq x y z
N ILE A 1 -11.93 2.02 61.45
CA ILE A 1 -12.09 2.94 60.33
C ILE A 1 -11.23 2.38 59.21
N LEU A 2 -11.86 1.64 58.27
CA LEU A 2 -11.20 1.11 57.05
C LEU A 2 -11.23 2.22 56.00
N LEU A 3 -10.04 2.71 55.62
CA LEU A 3 -9.86 3.59 54.50
C LEU A 3 -9.67 2.75 53.23
N SER A 4 -10.69 2.70 52.38
CA SER A 4 -10.59 2.06 51.05
C SER A 4 -9.91 3.06 50.11
N ILE A 5 -8.69 2.74 49.69
CA ILE A 5 -7.98 3.46 48.63
C ILE A 5 -8.48 2.92 47.30
N TYR A 6 -9.33 3.69 46.61
CA TYR A 6 -9.64 3.44 45.19
C TYR A 6 -8.44 3.90 44.34
N LEU A 7 -7.65 2.93 43.86
CA LEU A 7 -6.72 3.20 42.76
C LEU A 7 -7.52 3.31 41.46
N LEU A 8 -7.76 4.54 41.04
CA LEU A 8 -8.17 4.84 39.67
C LEU A 8 -6.97 4.54 38.75
N LEU A 9 -6.95 3.34 38.19
CA LEU A 9 -6.15 3.04 37.00
C LEU A 9 -6.77 3.81 35.82
N SER A 10 -6.37 5.07 35.66
CA SER A 10 -6.54 5.77 34.42
C SER A 10 -5.59 5.08 33.40
N SER A 11 -6.14 4.23 32.58
CA SER A 11 -5.49 3.79 31.36
C SER A 11 -5.17 5.05 30.55
N PHE A 12 -3.92 5.51 30.64
CA PHE A 12 -3.36 6.43 29.68
C PHE A 12 -3.28 5.69 28.34
N VAL A 13 -4.33 5.79 27.54
CA VAL A 13 -4.21 5.61 26.11
C VAL A 13 -3.38 6.82 25.68
N LEU A 14 -2.07 6.65 25.59
CA LEU A 14 -1.22 7.57 24.88
C LEU A 14 -1.68 7.54 23.42
N PHE A 15 -2.60 8.42 23.09
CA PHE A 15 -2.77 8.82 21.70
C PHE A 15 -1.46 9.47 21.30
N ALA A 16 -0.77 8.87 20.35
CA ALA A 16 0.33 9.50 19.61
C ALA A 16 -0.20 10.66 18.71
N GLN A 17 -1.15 11.42 19.23
CA GLN A 17 -1.65 12.65 18.62
C GLN A 17 -0.65 13.76 18.93
N GLY A 18 0.35 13.93 18.08
CA GLY A 18 1.31 15.02 18.23
C GLY A 18 2.66 14.79 17.55
N LEU A 19 2.91 13.60 16.99
CA LEU A 19 4.16 13.32 16.29
C LEU A 19 4.13 13.72 14.81
N PHE A 20 2.95 13.91 14.23
CA PHE A 20 2.76 14.30 12.84
C PHE A 20 1.93 15.59 12.77
N GLU A 21 2.24 16.43 11.78
CA GLU A 21 1.44 17.62 11.49
C GLU A 21 0.04 17.22 11.02
N ASN A 22 -0.98 18.05 11.34
CA ASN A 22 -2.36 17.78 10.96
C ASN A 22 -2.58 17.95 9.45
N ASP A 23 -1.82 18.84 8.81
CA ASP A 23 -1.92 19.08 7.39
C ASP A 23 -0.91 18.21 6.63
N PRO A 24 -1.35 17.42 5.64
CA PRO A 24 -0.46 16.58 4.87
C PRO A 24 0.47 17.43 3.99
N ILE A 25 1.76 17.07 3.95
CA ILE A 25 2.74 17.70 3.05
C ILE A 25 2.45 17.38 1.57
N TRP A 26 1.75 16.30 1.32
CA TRP A 26 1.26 15.88 0.01
C TRP A 26 -0.04 15.10 0.13
N ARG A 27 -0.92 15.29 -0.84
CA ARG A 27 -2.16 14.52 -0.99
C ARG A 27 -2.62 14.48 -2.43
N ASP A 28 -3.31 13.41 -2.81
CA ASP A 28 -4.09 13.33 -4.04
C ASP A 28 -5.48 12.81 -3.71
N GLU A 29 -6.46 13.69 -3.81
CA GLU A 29 -7.88 13.40 -3.56
C GLU A 29 -8.60 12.94 -4.83
N PHE A 30 -7.87 12.80 -5.95
CA PHE A 30 -8.43 12.41 -7.25
C PHE A 30 -9.65 13.24 -7.68
N ASN A 31 -9.60 14.54 -7.45
CA ASN A 31 -10.73 15.47 -7.72
C ASN A 31 -10.90 15.82 -9.20
N ARG A 32 -10.02 15.34 -10.07
CA ARG A 32 -10.10 15.54 -11.52
C ARG A 32 -10.45 14.22 -12.16
N ASP A 33 -11.57 14.18 -12.87
CA ASP A 33 -11.96 13.00 -13.63
C ASP A 33 -11.03 12.72 -14.81
N ASN A 34 -11.05 11.49 -15.28
CA ASN A 34 -10.38 10.91 -16.44
C ASN A 34 -9.18 10.02 -16.04
N VAL A 35 -7.98 10.56 -15.81
CA VAL A 35 -6.77 9.79 -15.48
C VAL A 35 -6.04 10.40 -14.28
N PRO A 36 -5.25 9.60 -13.54
CA PRO A 36 -4.40 10.14 -12.48
C PRO A 36 -3.47 11.24 -12.98
N SER A 37 -3.24 12.25 -12.15
CA SER A 37 -2.38 13.37 -12.49
C SER A 37 -0.97 12.90 -12.86
N SER A 38 -0.50 13.22 -14.05
CA SER A 38 0.88 12.92 -14.47
C SER A 38 1.95 13.69 -13.67
N MET A 39 1.56 14.70 -12.90
CA MET A 39 2.43 15.37 -11.95
C MET A 39 2.88 14.43 -10.82
N TYR A 40 2.01 13.53 -10.39
CA TYR A 40 2.27 12.64 -9.25
C TYR A 40 2.44 11.18 -9.66
N TRP A 41 1.81 10.74 -10.74
CA TRP A 41 1.71 9.34 -11.10
C TRP A 41 2.35 9.02 -12.45
N SER A 42 3.01 7.88 -12.49
CA SER A 42 3.48 7.22 -13.69
C SER A 42 2.91 5.81 -13.76
N TYR A 43 2.87 5.23 -14.94
CA TYR A 43 2.36 3.89 -15.17
C TYR A 43 3.50 2.91 -15.36
N ILE A 44 3.35 1.72 -14.84
CA ILE A 44 4.09 0.56 -15.31
C ILE A 44 3.33 0.00 -16.52
N VAL A 45 4.05 -0.31 -17.58
CA VAL A 45 3.48 -0.92 -18.80
C VAL A 45 4.26 -2.19 -19.11
N GLY A 46 3.55 -3.27 -19.45
CA GLY A 46 4.13 -4.57 -19.77
C GLY A 46 3.91 -5.61 -18.69
N MET A 47 4.37 -6.83 -18.93
CA MET A 47 4.40 -7.91 -17.94
C MET A 47 5.56 -7.70 -16.97
N ARG A 48 5.43 -8.15 -15.73
CA ARG A 48 6.45 -8.04 -14.68
C ARG A 48 6.69 -9.39 -13.99
N GLY A 49 7.95 -9.80 -13.99
CA GLY A 49 8.38 -11.00 -13.27
C GLY A 49 7.55 -12.23 -13.62
N GLN A 50 6.91 -12.83 -12.61
CA GLN A 50 6.03 -14.01 -12.73
C GLN A 50 4.54 -13.65 -12.68
N GLU A 51 4.21 -12.36 -12.72
CA GLU A 51 2.84 -11.87 -12.72
C GLU A 51 2.14 -12.28 -14.05
N SER A 52 0.85 -12.59 -13.97
CA SER A 52 0.11 -13.18 -15.09
C SER A 52 -0.60 -12.16 -15.98
N GLU A 53 -0.67 -10.92 -15.52
CA GLU A 53 -1.32 -9.81 -16.19
C GLU A 53 -0.35 -8.95 -16.98
N TYR A 54 -0.89 -8.24 -17.96
CA TYR A 54 -0.20 -7.16 -18.66
C TYR A 54 -0.67 -5.82 -18.10
N TYR A 55 0.21 -5.03 -17.52
CA TYR A 55 -0.09 -3.69 -17.07
C TYR A 55 -0.19 -2.72 -18.22
N THR A 56 -1.18 -1.83 -18.19
CA THR A 56 -1.41 -0.83 -19.21
C THR A 56 -1.53 0.58 -18.64
N ASN A 57 -1.40 1.57 -19.51
CA ASN A 57 -1.74 2.96 -19.26
C ASN A 57 -3.12 3.35 -19.83
N SER A 58 -3.95 2.35 -20.15
CA SER A 58 -5.31 2.56 -20.67
C SER A 58 -6.22 3.12 -19.57
N SER A 59 -7.07 4.07 -19.91
CA SER A 59 -8.14 4.53 -19.01
C SER A 59 -9.17 3.45 -18.69
N ASN A 60 -9.22 2.36 -19.46
CA ASN A 60 -10.03 1.20 -19.14
C ASN A 60 -9.50 0.48 -17.89
N ASN A 61 -8.17 0.39 -17.72
CA ASN A 61 -7.54 -0.22 -16.55
C ASN A 61 -7.34 0.78 -15.41
N VAL A 62 -6.94 2.02 -15.70
CA VAL A 62 -6.63 3.01 -14.67
C VAL A 62 -7.31 4.32 -15.02
N CYS A 63 -8.28 4.73 -14.24
CA CYS A 63 -8.98 6.00 -14.43
C CYS A 63 -9.32 6.66 -13.10
N VAL A 64 -9.67 7.94 -13.18
CA VAL A 64 -10.28 8.70 -12.08
C VAL A 64 -11.71 9.00 -12.45
N ASN A 65 -12.63 8.70 -11.54
CA ASN A 65 -14.04 8.98 -11.72
C ASN A 65 -14.71 9.24 -10.36
N ASN A 66 -15.50 10.30 -10.27
CA ASN A 66 -16.23 10.70 -9.07
C ASN A 66 -15.32 10.78 -7.82
N GLY A 67 -14.18 11.45 -7.94
CA GLY A 67 -13.23 11.63 -6.83
C GLY A 67 -12.56 10.32 -6.36
N LYS A 68 -12.37 9.36 -7.25
CA LYS A 68 -11.74 8.07 -6.91
C LYS A 68 -10.81 7.61 -8.01
N LEU A 69 -9.62 7.18 -7.63
CA LEU A 69 -8.79 6.34 -8.47
C LEU A 69 -9.42 4.95 -8.58
N ILE A 70 -9.56 4.46 -9.79
CA ILE A 70 -10.11 3.14 -10.08
C ILE A 70 -9.08 2.36 -10.89
N ILE A 71 -8.65 1.23 -10.37
CA ILE A 71 -7.79 0.27 -11.06
C ILE A 71 -8.62 -0.98 -11.33
N ARG A 72 -8.63 -1.43 -12.59
CA ARG A 72 -9.41 -2.59 -13.04
C ARG A 72 -8.52 -3.63 -13.68
N THR A 73 -8.77 -4.88 -13.34
CA THR A 73 -8.33 -6.01 -14.13
C THR A 73 -9.44 -6.35 -15.13
N LEU A 74 -9.07 -6.50 -16.41
CA LEU A 74 -9.97 -6.81 -17.51
C LEU A 74 -9.61 -8.16 -18.09
N ASP A 75 -10.62 -8.96 -18.39
CA ASP A 75 -10.49 -10.23 -19.12
C ASP A 75 -10.26 -9.94 -20.62
N GLU A 76 -9.06 -9.50 -20.92
CA GLU A 76 -8.60 -9.24 -22.30
C GLU A 76 -7.16 -9.72 -22.48
N LYS A 77 -6.93 -10.47 -23.52
CA LYS A 77 -5.59 -10.97 -23.84
C LYS A 77 -4.71 -9.86 -24.38
N LYS A 78 -3.48 -9.80 -23.87
CA LYS A 78 -2.44 -8.91 -24.41
C LYS A 78 -1.08 -9.57 -24.33
N ASP A 79 -0.39 -9.68 -25.43
CA ASP A 79 0.84 -10.47 -25.59
C ASP A 79 0.64 -11.91 -25.07
N LYS A 80 1.36 -12.30 -24.04
CA LYS A 80 1.25 -13.63 -23.41
C LYS A 80 0.31 -13.64 -22.19
N ALA A 81 -0.17 -12.47 -21.76
CA ALA A 81 -1.05 -12.34 -20.61
C ALA A 81 -2.50 -12.63 -20.99
N LEU A 82 -3.22 -13.25 -20.06
CA LEU A 82 -4.64 -13.57 -20.24
C LEU A 82 -5.55 -12.41 -19.83
N CYS A 83 -5.02 -11.46 -19.08
CA CYS A 83 -5.77 -10.29 -18.61
C CYS A 83 -4.87 -9.04 -18.64
N THR A 84 -5.51 -7.87 -18.62
CA THR A 84 -4.82 -6.60 -18.41
C THR A 84 -5.17 -6.02 -17.05
N SER A 85 -4.27 -5.21 -16.49
CA SER A 85 -4.47 -4.55 -15.21
C SER A 85 -3.78 -3.18 -15.19
N GLY A 86 -3.79 -2.52 -14.03
CA GLY A 86 -3.14 -1.25 -13.83
C GLY A 86 -2.15 -1.28 -12.66
N ARG A 87 -0.98 -0.66 -12.86
CA ARG A 87 0.01 -0.40 -11.82
C ARG A 87 0.58 0.99 -12.01
N ILE A 88 0.45 1.80 -10.99
CA ILE A 88 0.94 3.19 -10.99
C ILE A 88 1.91 3.41 -9.83
N HIS A 89 2.78 4.39 -9.98
CA HIS A 89 3.80 4.72 -8.98
C HIS A 89 4.15 6.21 -9.00
N THR A 90 4.82 6.65 -7.94
CA THR A 90 5.26 8.04 -7.77
C THR A 90 6.76 8.25 -7.98
N LEU A 91 7.51 7.25 -8.45
CA LEU A 91 8.96 7.32 -8.63
C LEU A 91 9.37 8.54 -9.46
N GLY A 92 10.35 9.32 -8.95
CA GLY A 92 10.82 10.55 -9.56
C GLY A 92 9.87 11.74 -9.42
N LYS A 93 8.77 11.61 -8.69
CA LYS A 93 7.74 12.65 -8.52
C LYS A 93 7.42 12.95 -7.06
N VAL A 94 7.07 11.94 -6.28
CA VAL A 94 6.80 12.06 -4.85
C VAL A 94 7.52 10.94 -4.13
N SER A 95 8.33 11.30 -3.15
CA SER A 95 8.98 10.39 -2.23
C SER A 95 9.04 11.02 -0.85
N PHE A 96 9.18 10.21 0.18
CA PHE A 96 9.36 10.69 1.55
C PHE A 96 10.22 9.70 2.33
N LEU A 97 10.84 10.22 3.37
CA LEU A 97 11.62 9.45 4.32
C LEU A 97 11.02 9.73 5.70
N TYR A 98 10.47 8.67 6.32
CA TYR A 98 9.69 8.74 7.55
C TYR A 98 8.38 9.54 7.40
N GLY A 99 7.51 9.38 8.36
CA GLY A 99 6.24 10.08 8.41
C GLY A 99 5.03 9.14 8.44
N ARG A 100 3.87 9.71 8.20
CA ARG A 100 2.60 8.98 8.16
C ARG A 100 2.02 9.02 6.75
N LEU A 101 1.72 7.85 6.20
CA LEU A 101 1.03 7.68 4.93
C LEU A 101 -0.34 7.04 5.18
N GLU A 102 -1.37 7.62 4.61
CA GLU A 102 -2.73 7.08 4.66
C GLU A 102 -3.29 6.85 3.26
N ILE A 103 -3.91 5.70 3.05
CA ILE A 103 -4.55 5.33 1.80
C ILE A 103 -5.98 4.88 2.11
N LYS A 104 -6.98 5.66 1.71
CA LYS A 104 -8.38 5.26 1.82
C LYS A 104 -8.80 4.46 0.60
N ALA A 105 -9.00 3.17 0.76
CA ALA A 105 -9.30 2.28 -0.35
C ALA A 105 -10.25 1.14 0.02
N LYS A 106 -10.82 0.53 -1.01
CA LYS A 106 -11.39 -0.82 -0.99
C LYS A 106 -10.78 -1.63 -2.11
N CYS A 107 -10.63 -2.92 -1.90
CA CYS A 107 -9.96 -3.83 -2.84
C CYS A 107 -10.93 -4.88 -3.39
N PRO A 108 -10.68 -5.41 -4.59
CA PRO A 108 -11.40 -6.57 -5.08
C PRO A 108 -11.09 -7.78 -4.18
N THR A 109 -12.03 -8.71 -4.14
CA THR A 109 -11.85 -10.02 -3.49
C THR A 109 -12.18 -11.11 -4.51
N GLY A 110 -11.68 -12.29 -4.28
CA GLY A 110 -11.94 -13.44 -5.13
C GLY A 110 -10.65 -14.09 -5.62
N LYS A 111 -10.81 -15.26 -6.22
CA LYS A 111 -9.69 -16.10 -6.62
C LYS A 111 -8.81 -15.41 -7.67
N GLY A 112 -7.51 -15.37 -7.40
CA GLY A 112 -6.50 -14.85 -8.32
C GLY A 112 -6.29 -13.34 -8.26
N VAL A 113 -6.95 -12.60 -7.35
CA VAL A 113 -6.69 -11.16 -7.18
C VAL A 113 -5.55 -10.92 -6.20
N TRP A 114 -4.76 -9.89 -6.49
CA TRP A 114 -3.64 -9.46 -5.65
C TRP A 114 -3.54 -7.92 -5.64
N PRO A 115 -4.46 -7.21 -5.00
CA PRO A 115 -4.30 -5.78 -4.77
C PRO A 115 -3.25 -5.53 -3.70
N ALA A 116 -2.42 -4.50 -3.91
CA ALA A 116 -1.37 -4.14 -2.99
C ALA A 116 -1.13 -2.62 -2.92
N PHE A 117 -0.77 -2.14 -1.72
CA PHE A 117 -0.20 -0.82 -1.47
C PHE A 117 1.17 -1.01 -0.83
N TRP A 118 2.21 -0.54 -1.48
CA TRP A 118 3.58 -0.85 -1.11
C TRP A 118 4.57 0.22 -1.57
N MET A 119 5.76 0.19 -1.03
CA MET A 119 6.80 1.17 -1.26
C MET A 119 8.12 0.51 -1.61
N LEU A 120 8.87 1.17 -2.48
CA LEU A 120 10.24 0.83 -2.86
C LEU A 120 11.17 2.03 -2.64
N PRO A 121 12.51 1.81 -2.55
CA PRO A 121 13.48 2.89 -2.57
C PRO A 121 13.26 3.80 -3.80
N ALA A 122 13.29 5.12 -3.56
CA ALA A 122 13.07 6.13 -4.60
C ALA A 122 14.34 6.48 -5.39
N GLU A 123 15.52 6.06 -4.94
CA GLU A 123 16.82 6.37 -5.53
C GLU A 123 17.50 5.11 -6.06
N GLU A 124 18.14 5.24 -7.21
CA GLU A 124 18.98 4.17 -7.77
C GLU A 124 20.21 3.93 -6.90
N GLY A 125 20.65 2.66 -6.82
CA GLY A 125 21.84 2.29 -6.05
C GLY A 125 21.62 2.11 -4.56
N LEU A 126 20.44 2.39 -4.03
CA LEU A 126 20.11 2.03 -2.65
C LEU A 126 19.95 0.51 -2.51
N PRO A 127 20.30 -0.05 -1.35
CA PRO A 127 19.97 -1.44 -1.05
C PRO A 127 18.49 -1.72 -1.24
N PHE A 128 18.15 -2.89 -1.75
CA PHE A 128 16.75 -3.28 -1.87
C PHE A 128 16.05 -3.21 -0.51
N GLY A 129 14.91 -2.56 -0.49
CA GLY A 129 13.97 -2.48 0.61
C GLY A 129 12.56 -2.41 0.05
N GLU A 130 11.58 -2.93 0.77
CA GLU A 130 10.17 -2.90 0.37
C GLU A 130 9.32 -2.87 1.63
N ILE A 131 8.32 -2.01 1.66
CA ILE A 131 7.36 -1.94 2.75
C ILE A 131 5.98 -2.20 2.14
N ASP A 132 5.37 -3.32 2.53
CA ASP A 132 4.02 -3.68 2.10
C ASP A 132 3.04 -3.20 3.16
N ILE A 133 2.32 -2.13 2.84
CA ILE A 133 1.31 -1.52 3.72
C ILE A 133 0.07 -2.41 3.73
N MET A 134 -0.25 -3.01 2.61
CA MET A 134 -1.33 -3.96 2.45
C MET A 134 -1.10 -4.81 1.22
N GLU A 135 -1.19 -6.12 1.39
CA GLU A 135 -1.29 -7.09 0.31
C GLU A 135 -2.43 -8.06 0.62
N TYR A 136 -3.35 -8.21 -0.31
CA TYR A 136 -4.42 -9.18 -0.20
C TYR A 136 -4.26 -10.23 -1.29
N ILE A 137 -4.09 -11.49 -0.87
CA ILE A 137 -4.00 -12.63 -1.78
C ILE A 137 -5.02 -13.66 -1.30
N ASP A 138 -6.10 -13.83 -2.05
CA ASP A 138 -7.23 -14.69 -1.66
C ASP A 138 -6.83 -16.15 -1.43
N CYS A 139 -5.80 -16.64 -2.12
CA CYS A 139 -5.30 -17.99 -1.90
C CYS A 139 -4.67 -18.22 -0.52
N TRP A 140 -4.33 -17.17 0.22
CA TRP A 140 -3.77 -17.26 1.57
C TRP A 140 -4.87 -17.20 2.63
N SER A 141 -5.83 -16.29 2.48
CA SER A 141 -6.99 -16.16 3.36
C SER A 141 -8.04 -15.24 2.75
N SER A 142 -9.30 -15.62 2.85
CA SER A 142 -10.41 -14.80 2.31
C SER A 142 -10.82 -13.62 3.20
N LYS A 143 -10.22 -13.47 4.39
CA LYS A 143 -10.62 -12.46 5.39
C LYS A 143 -9.45 -11.75 6.04
N GLU A 144 -8.27 -11.87 5.47
CA GLU A 144 -7.06 -11.30 6.03
C GLU A 144 -6.22 -10.71 4.90
N TYR A 145 -5.56 -9.61 5.17
CA TYR A 145 -4.49 -9.10 4.33
C TYR A 145 -3.19 -9.15 5.14
N GLN A 146 -2.07 -9.11 4.46
CA GLN A 146 -0.77 -9.06 5.12
C GLN A 146 -0.14 -7.68 5.03
N ILE A 147 0.66 -7.39 6.03
CA ILE A 147 1.66 -6.32 6.03
C ILE A 147 3.04 -6.94 6.15
N ASN A 148 4.04 -6.36 5.51
CA ASN A 148 5.37 -6.94 5.49
C ASN A 148 6.45 -5.87 5.28
N VAL A 149 7.70 -6.21 5.61
CA VAL A 149 8.88 -5.42 5.29
C VAL A 149 9.94 -6.35 4.74
N HIS A 150 10.47 -6.04 3.56
CA HIS A 150 11.56 -6.79 2.95
C HIS A 150 12.84 -5.94 2.96
N VAL A 151 13.92 -6.50 3.45
CA VAL A 151 15.22 -5.84 3.49
C VAL A 151 16.30 -6.75 2.95
N THR A 152 17.40 -6.16 2.50
CA THR A 152 18.63 -6.90 2.15
C THR A 152 19.61 -6.89 3.30
N ASP A 153 20.34 -7.98 3.45
CA ASP A 153 21.49 -8.02 4.33
C ASP A 153 22.59 -7.11 3.77
N LYS A 154 23.01 -6.12 4.56
CA LYS A 154 24.07 -5.18 4.18
C LYS A 154 25.43 -5.86 3.91
N LYS A 155 25.65 -7.07 4.47
CA LYS A 155 26.95 -7.77 4.33
C LYS A 155 27.09 -8.49 3.00
N ASN A 156 26.01 -9.04 2.47
CA ASN A 156 26.07 -9.90 1.27
C ASN A 156 25.06 -9.50 0.18
N GLY A 157 24.24 -8.45 0.40
CA GLY A 157 23.25 -7.99 -0.55
C GLY A 157 22.07 -8.96 -0.74
N ASN A 158 22.02 -10.07 -0.02
CA ASN A 158 20.95 -11.04 -0.15
C ASN A 158 19.68 -10.57 0.60
N ARG A 159 18.53 -10.86 0.04
CA ARG A 159 17.25 -10.62 0.71
C ARG A 159 17.19 -11.41 2.01
N ILE A 160 16.85 -10.77 3.12
CA ILE A 160 16.67 -11.44 4.41
C ILE A 160 15.37 -12.26 4.31
N LYS A 161 15.50 -13.58 4.29
CA LYS A 161 14.38 -14.52 4.07
C LYS A 161 13.44 -14.69 5.27
N LYS A 162 13.78 -14.15 6.43
CA LYS A 162 12.98 -14.30 7.66
C LYS A 162 12.21 -13.02 7.97
N MET A 163 11.38 -12.60 7.02
CA MET A 163 10.33 -11.65 7.33
C MET A 163 9.08 -12.48 7.63
N ASN A 164 8.51 -12.29 8.80
CA ASN A 164 7.21 -12.88 9.13
C ASN A 164 6.15 -11.84 8.77
N PRO A 165 5.42 -11.99 7.66
CA PRO A 165 4.30 -11.11 7.37
C PRO A 165 3.31 -11.18 8.51
N GLN A 166 2.76 -10.04 8.90
CA GLN A 166 1.70 -9.98 9.89
C GLN A 166 0.36 -10.02 9.16
N LEU A 167 -0.53 -10.88 9.64
CA LEU A 167 -1.88 -11.00 9.10
C LEU A 167 -2.82 -10.09 9.87
N VAL A 168 -3.59 -9.31 9.14
CA VAL A 168 -4.58 -8.37 9.69
C VAL A 168 -5.96 -8.79 9.20
N LYS A 169 -6.87 -9.04 10.15
CA LYS A 169 -8.27 -9.37 9.84
C LYS A 169 -9.03 -8.14 9.39
N ALA A 170 -9.49 -8.14 8.14
CA ALA A 170 -10.33 -7.09 7.60
C ALA A 170 -11.11 -7.56 6.37
N ASP A 171 -12.30 -7.02 6.17
CA ASP A 171 -13.06 -7.15 4.94
C ASP A 171 -12.60 -6.08 3.94
N VAL A 172 -11.54 -6.39 3.18
CA VAL A 172 -10.92 -5.45 2.23
C VAL A 172 -11.86 -5.00 1.11
N SER A 173 -13.02 -5.66 0.93
CA SER A 173 -14.04 -5.24 -0.02
C SER A 173 -14.78 -3.96 0.39
N LYS A 174 -14.62 -3.53 1.64
CA LYS A 174 -15.13 -2.26 2.15
C LYS A 174 -14.05 -1.21 2.21
N PHE A 175 -14.45 0.07 2.26
CA PHE A 175 -13.48 1.14 2.44
C PHE A 175 -12.85 1.09 3.84
N HIS A 176 -11.52 1.08 3.86
CA HIS A 176 -10.69 1.24 5.04
C HIS A 176 -9.66 2.35 4.79
N ILE A 177 -9.08 2.87 5.87
CA ILE A 177 -7.89 3.69 5.82
C ILE A 177 -6.73 2.78 6.20
N TYR A 178 -5.84 2.51 5.26
CA TYR A 178 -4.60 1.78 5.47
C TYR A 178 -3.53 2.80 5.84
N THR A 179 -2.91 2.63 7.00
CA THR A 179 -1.97 3.61 7.54
C THR A 179 -0.61 2.98 7.78
N LEU A 180 0.44 3.63 7.27
CA LEU A 180 1.83 3.39 7.65
C LEU A 180 2.30 4.56 8.50
N GLU A 181 2.83 4.27 9.67
CA GLU A 181 3.61 5.20 10.48
C GLU A 181 5.06 4.72 10.49
N TRP A 182 5.94 5.49 9.90
CA TRP A 182 7.35 5.16 9.75
C TRP A 182 8.21 6.17 10.49
N TYR A 183 8.89 5.70 11.51
CA TYR A 183 9.78 6.50 12.35
C TYR A 183 11.24 6.21 12.04
N LYS A 184 12.12 7.14 12.41
CA LYS A 184 13.55 7.00 12.15
C LYS A 184 14.18 5.79 12.83
N ASP A 185 13.71 5.45 14.00
CA ASP A 185 14.33 4.45 14.88
C ASP A 185 13.50 3.16 15.03
N CYS A 186 12.43 2.99 14.27
CA CYS A 186 11.58 1.78 14.27
C CYS A 186 10.75 1.62 12.97
#